data_d05da7292d4cb62430bc91fa44d82b4c
#
_entry.id   d05da7292d4cb62430bc91fa44d82b4c
#
_cell.length_a   1.000
_cell.length_b   1.000
_cell.length_c   1.000
_cell.angle_alpha   90.00
_cell.angle_beta   90.00
_cell.angle_gamma   90.00
#
_symmetry.space_group_name_H-M   'P 1'
#
loop_
_entity.id
_entity.type
_entity.pdbx_description
1 polymer ?
#
loop_
_entity_poly.entity_id
_entity_poly.type
_entity_poly.pdbx_seq_one_letter_code
_entity_poly.pdbx_strand_id
1 'polypeptide(L)' 'MYYYVYILESLNYPEKYYTGYTTDIKKRLVKHNEGGSIYTSLYKPWKIKTAIAFNDKEKAIHFEKYLKSHSGRAFVKKHF' A
#
# COMPACT_ATOMS: atom_id res chain seq x y z
N MET A 1 -7.29 7.41 -16.81
CA MET A 1 -7.02 6.33 -15.88
C MET A 1 -5.93 6.74 -14.92
N TYR A 2 -6.08 6.39 -13.64
CA TYR A 2 -5.07 6.68 -12.64
C TYR A 2 -4.42 5.39 -12.17
N TYR A 3 -3.19 5.55 -11.70
CA TYR A 3 -2.38 4.49 -11.12
C TYR A 3 -2.12 4.87 -9.67
N TYR A 4 -2.49 4.00 -8.75
CA TYR A 4 -2.45 4.32 -7.32
C TYR A 4 -1.32 3.60 -6.62
N VAL A 5 -0.58 4.36 -5.83
CA VAL A 5 0.32 3.79 -4.83
C VAL A 5 -0.39 3.92 -3.49
N TYR A 6 -0.54 2.83 -2.78
CA TYR A 6 -1.32 2.82 -1.55
C TYR A 6 -0.53 2.20 -0.41
N ILE A 7 -0.88 2.64 0.78
CA ILE A 7 -0.32 2.10 2.02
C ILE A 7 -1.50 1.61 2.84
N LEU A 8 -1.47 0.32 3.18
CA LEU A 8 -2.46 -0.29 4.06
C LEU A 8 -1.90 -0.38 5.47
N GLU A 9 -2.79 -0.27 6.44
CA GLU A 9 -2.49 -0.41 7.85
C GLU A 9 -3.32 -1.54 8.41
N SER A 10 -2.69 -2.47 9.15
CA SER A 10 -3.41 -3.56 9.78
C SER A 10 -4.25 -3.01 10.94
N LEU A 11 -5.49 -3.48 11.05
CA LEU A 11 -6.38 -3.07 12.13
C LEU A 11 -6.01 -3.70 13.46
N ASN A 12 -5.48 -4.92 13.44
CA ASN A 12 -5.17 -5.67 14.65
C ASN A 12 -3.68 -5.67 15.02
N TYR A 13 -2.82 -5.22 14.12
CA TYR A 13 -1.38 -5.20 14.33
C TYR A 13 -0.85 -3.81 13.97
N PRO A 14 -0.89 -2.84 14.90
CA PRO A 14 -0.72 -1.40 14.61
C PRO A 14 0.57 -1.01 13.89
N GLU A 15 1.61 -1.81 13.95
CA GLU A 15 2.88 -1.47 13.31
C GLU A 15 3.12 -2.22 12.01
N LYS A 16 2.09 -2.93 11.51
CA LYS A 16 2.20 -3.67 10.27
C LYS A 16 1.54 -2.89 9.13
N TYR A 17 2.32 -2.65 8.09
CA TYR A 17 1.90 -1.89 6.92
C TYR A 17 2.18 -2.70 5.65
N TYR A 18 1.44 -2.38 4.60
CA TYR A 18 1.69 -2.96 3.29
C TYR A 18 1.63 -1.85 2.24
N THR A 19 2.64 -1.78 1.38
CA THR A 19 2.69 -0.82 0.29
C THR A 19 2.53 -1.54 -1.02
N GLY A 20 1.66 -1.04 -1.88
CA GLY A 20 1.40 -1.66 -3.16
C GLY A 20 1.01 -0.66 -4.24
N TYR A 21 0.79 -1.19 -5.42
CA TYR A 21 0.41 -0.44 -6.61
C TYR A 21 -0.81 -1.11 -7.23
N THR A 22 -1.76 -0.32 -7.68
CA THR A 22 -2.96 -0.86 -8.34
C THR A 22 -3.64 0.22 -9.19
N THR A 23 -4.49 -0.21 -10.11
CA THR A 23 -5.38 0.69 -10.83
C THR A 23 -6.78 0.71 -10.20
N ASP A 24 -7.05 -0.16 -9.23
CA ASP A 24 -8.35 -0.24 -8.56
C ASP A 24 -8.13 -0.53 -7.07
N ILE A 25 -8.16 0.54 -6.26
CA ILE A 25 -7.87 0.45 -4.83
C ILE A 25 -8.92 -0.38 -4.09
N LYS A 26 -10.19 -0.16 -4.38
CA LYS A 26 -11.27 -0.86 -3.66
C LYS A 26 -11.18 -2.36 -3.86
N LYS A 27 -11.00 -2.78 -5.10
CA LYS A 27 -10.88 -4.18 -5.45
C LYS A 27 -9.63 -4.81 -4.82
N ARG A 28 -8.53 -4.07 -4.82
CA ARG A 28 -7.29 -4.56 -4.23
C ARG A 28 -7.38 -4.70 -2.72
N LEU A 29 -8.05 -3.75 -2.05
CA LEU A 29 -8.26 -3.84 -0.60
C LEU A 29 -9.08 -5.06 -0.23
N VAL A 30 -10.16 -5.32 -0.97
CA VAL A 30 -10.98 -6.51 -0.76
C VAL A 30 -10.12 -7.77 -0.91
N LYS A 31 -9.28 -7.81 -1.94
CA LYS A 31 -8.41 -8.95 -2.19
C LYS A 31 -7.43 -9.20 -1.05
N HIS A 32 -6.83 -8.15 -0.51
CA HIS A 32 -5.92 -8.29 0.63
C HIS A 32 -6.65 -8.80 1.87
N ASN A 33 -7.87 -8.35 2.10
CA ASN A 33 -8.66 -8.79 3.25
C ASN A 33 -9.19 -10.21 3.09
N GLU A 34 -9.17 -10.73 1.87
CA GLU A 34 -9.49 -12.13 1.61
C GLU A 34 -8.25 -13.04 1.62
N GLY A 35 -7.08 -12.48 1.94
CA GLY A 35 -5.85 -13.25 1.99
C GLY A 35 -5.12 -13.32 0.66
N GLY A 36 -4.92 -12.16 0.00
CA GLY A 36 -4.31 -12.10 -1.33
C GLY A 36 -2.83 -12.45 -1.39
N SER A 37 -2.12 -12.44 -0.26
CA SER A 37 -0.73 -12.87 -0.16
C SER A 37 -0.50 -13.43 1.23
N ILE A 38 0.63 -14.09 1.44
CA ILE A 38 0.97 -14.64 2.76
C ILE A 38 1.02 -13.52 3.80
N TYR A 39 1.73 -12.43 3.48
CA TYR A 39 1.87 -11.32 4.41
C TYR A 39 0.53 -10.68 4.75
N THR A 40 -0.29 -10.35 3.75
CA THR A 40 -1.57 -9.71 4.00
C THR A 40 -2.56 -10.64 4.66
N SER A 41 -2.44 -11.94 4.43
CA SER A 41 -3.26 -12.94 5.12
C SER A 41 -2.96 -12.99 6.62
N LEU A 42 -1.68 -12.86 6.98
CA LEU A 42 -1.26 -12.93 8.40
C LEU A 42 -1.75 -11.76 9.24
N TYR A 43 -1.86 -10.57 8.64
CA TYR A 43 -2.13 -9.35 9.39
C TYR A 43 -3.44 -8.68 9.01
N LYS A 44 -4.34 -9.38 8.35
CA LYS A 44 -5.66 -8.86 8.02
C LYS A 44 -6.53 -8.74 9.29
N PRO A 45 -7.56 -7.86 9.28
CA PRO A 45 -8.00 -7.03 8.17
C PRO A 45 -7.17 -5.75 8.03
N TRP A 46 -7.22 -5.18 6.84
CA TRP A 46 -6.48 -3.99 6.47
C TRP A 46 -7.42 -2.83 6.18
N LYS A 47 -6.93 -1.62 6.44
CA LYS A 47 -7.58 -0.39 5.97
C LYS A 47 -6.59 0.42 5.17
N ILE A 48 -7.09 1.32 4.33
CA ILE A 48 -6.25 2.24 3.58
C ILE A 48 -5.80 3.35 4.53
N LYS A 49 -4.48 3.49 4.70
CA LYS A 49 -3.91 4.60 5.43
C LYS A 49 -3.71 5.80 4.52
N THR A 50 -3.20 5.58 3.33
CA THR A 50 -2.87 6.61 2.35
C THR A 50 -2.94 6.03 0.96
N ALA A 51 -3.40 6.84 0.00
CA ALA A 51 -3.37 6.48 -1.40
C ALA A 51 -3.01 7.72 -2.21
N ILE A 52 -2.10 7.55 -3.17
CA ILE A 52 -1.66 8.62 -4.04
C ILE A 52 -1.97 8.22 -5.48
N ALA A 53 -2.67 9.10 -6.20
CA ALA A 53 -3.04 8.86 -7.60
C ALA A 53 -2.01 9.50 -8.52
N PHE A 54 -1.51 8.72 -9.46
CA PHE A 54 -0.61 9.18 -10.50
C PHE A 54 -1.29 9.02 -11.85
N ASN A 55 -1.08 9.98 -12.75
CA ASN A 55 -1.54 9.85 -14.13
C ASN A 55 -0.49 9.21 -15.04
N ASP A 56 0.63 8.78 -14.45
CA ASP A 56 1.77 8.20 -15.17
C ASP A 56 2.16 6.90 -14.47
N LYS A 57 2.06 5.79 -15.21
CA LYS A 57 2.31 4.46 -14.66
C LYS A 57 3.75 4.30 -14.14
N GLU A 58 4.72 4.78 -14.91
CA GLU A 58 6.12 4.64 -14.53
C GLU A 58 6.45 5.38 -13.24
N LYS A 59 5.89 6.59 -13.08
CA LYS A 59 6.08 7.36 -11.86
C LYS A 59 5.45 6.66 -10.65
N ALA A 60 4.29 6.06 -10.83
CA ALA A 60 3.66 5.29 -9.77
C ALA A 60 4.52 4.10 -9.34
N ILE A 61 5.02 3.35 -10.31
CA ILE A 61 5.87 2.18 -10.03
C ILE A 61 7.17 2.60 -9.35
N HIS A 62 7.81 3.68 -9.80
CA HIS A 62 9.02 4.19 -9.17
C HIS A 62 8.76 4.63 -7.73
N PHE A 63 7.65 5.31 -7.50
CA PHE A 63 7.30 5.77 -6.16
C PHE A 63 7.01 4.59 -5.22
N GLU A 64 6.32 3.56 -5.71
CA GLU A 64 6.06 2.36 -4.92
C GLU A 64 7.36 1.68 -4.51
N LYS A 65 8.31 1.56 -5.44
CA LYS A 65 9.62 0.98 -5.14
C LYS A 65 10.39 1.83 -4.12
N TYR A 66 10.31 3.17 -4.26
CA TYR A 66 10.94 4.07 -3.31
C TYR A 66 10.39 3.86 -1.90
N LEU A 67 9.07 3.77 -1.77
CA LEU A 67 8.44 3.59 -0.46
C LEU A 67 8.84 2.28 0.22
N LYS A 68 9.20 1.27 -0.56
CA LYS A 68 9.66 -0.01 -0.02
C LYS A 68 11.14 -0.01 0.34
N SER A 69 11.88 1.02 -0.05
CA SER A 69 13.30 1.15 0.31
C SER A 69 13.44 1.62 1.75
N HIS A 70 14.66 1.54 2.28
CA HIS A 70 14.95 2.03 3.63
C HIS A 70 14.59 3.50 3.80
N SER A 71 15.00 4.35 2.84
CA SER A 71 14.70 5.79 2.87
C SER A 71 13.20 6.04 2.74
N GLY A 72 12.51 5.27 1.90
CA GLY A 72 11.08 5.39 1.72
C GLY A 72 10.29 5.02 2.95
N ARG A 73 10.72 4.01 3.69
CA ARG A 73 10.09 3.62 4.95
C ARG A 73 10.20 4.72 5.99
N ALA A 74 11.35 5.39 6.06
CA ALA A 74 11.55 6.54 6.93
C ALA A 74 10.64 7.70 6.52
N PHE A 75 10.49 7.93 5.21
CA PHE A 75 9.60 8.94 4.66
C PHE A 75 8.14 8.69 5.06
N VAL A 76 7.68 7.46 4.93
CA VAL A 76 6.31 7.08 5.31
C VAL A 76 6.08 7.31 6.79
N LYS A 77 7.01 6.88 7.62
CA LYS A 77 6.91 7.05 9.07
C LYS A 77 6.85 8.51 9.49
N LYS A 78 7.55 9.37 8.77
CA LYS A 78 7.62 10.79 9.08
C LYS A 78 6.41 11.57 8.56
N HIS A 79 5.91 11.22 7.38
CA HIS A 79 4.93 12.05 6.65
C HIS A 79 3.53 11.45 6.57
N PHE A 80 3.39 10.19 6.77
CA PHE A 80 2.11 9.49 6.72
C PHE A 80 1.87 8.72 8.01
#